data_415585cda4bc03be5bbf4824322dd975
#
_entry.id   415585cda4bc03be5bbf4824322dd975
#
_cell.length_a   1.000
_cell.length_b   1.000
_cell.length_c   1.000
_cell.angle_alpha   90.00
_cell.angle_beta   90.00
_cell.angle_gamma   90.00
#
_symmetry.space_group_name_H-M   'P 1'
#
loop_
_entity.id
_entity.type
_entity.pdbx_description
1 polymer ?
#
loop_
_entity_poly.entity_id
_entity_poly.type
_entity_poly.pdbx_seq_one_letter_code
_entity_poly.pdbx_strand_id
1 'polypeptide(L)'
;MSNRIVVVVTGITSGIAFADMLAVNTALPFIQRGFGVDAADAHWIAEIYLLFVASVMMTGGALADRWGTRTVLTVGMSLFTVSSLLCALSGSTGELIGARGLQGMSAALMAPASMALINASFPPGERGKAIGTWAAVSSLMIPFGPLIGGVAVDYATWHWIFFLNLPIGVVVLCLMRFVPVPAYENRHTRPIDWFGACLSILTLGALVFGLLEASRRGFSSVLVQLSFLAGGVSLVVFIFSQRVITHPMLPLQMLSRNRFMALSVMTLLLFGGFQSGLYFLPFLMAQGLGYSALESGAAGLPIALCVIAFSQLVGKKVDQLGPRVFLIAGPLCIAAGLAWLSRIEPHWHYFPEVGIGILAIAVGTGLVVTPLTALAVAALGPQNSGLASGINNSISRVGMLIGIAVMVVVLTGVFRSTLIDTMAMSELPAASRQAILENVAQLAELKWPQDLDSDRVALLSVARTVAFLQGIGQVMLLAATMVMCSVFLVPWASLRAREDQSR
;
A
#
# COMPACT_ATOMS: atom_id res chain seq x y z
N MET A 1 2.92 -28.43 21.08
CA MET A 1 3.08 -27.00 21.50
C MET A 1 3.91 -26.21 20.51
N SER A 2 5.00 -26.73 20.00
CA SER A 2 5.93 -26.06 19.09
C SER A 2 5.27 -25.51 17.79
N ASN A 3 4.48 -26.34 17.08
CA ASN A 3 3.87 -25.95 15.80
C ASN A 3 2.84 -24.81 15.92
N ARG A 4 2.12 -24.70 17.04
CA ARG A 4 1.17 -23.58 17.27
C ARG A 4 1.90 -22.25 17.46
N ILE A 5 3.06 -22.27 18.15
CA ILE A 5 3.90 -21.07 18.35
C ILE A 5 4.41 -20.55 16.99
N VAL A 6 4.82 -21.42 16.06
CA VAL A 6 5.26 -21.02 14.71
C VAL A 6 4.18 -20.21 14.02
N VAL A 7 2.94 -20.72 13.97
CA VAL A 7 1.84 -20.04 13.26
C VAL A 7 1.46 -18.72 13.91
N VAL A 8 1.42 -18.67 15.24
CA VAL A 8 1.10 -17.43 15.99
C VAL A 8 2.18 -16.38 15.77
N VAL A 9 3.44 -16.74 15.95
CA VAL A 9 4.58 -15.81 15.78
C VAL A 9 4.64 -15.28 14.34
N THR A 10 4.58 -16.15 13.35
CA THR A 10 4.61 -15.72 11.93
C THR A 10 3.38 -14.90 11.56
N GLY A 11 2.20 -15.23 12.08
CA GLY A 11 0.97 -14.49 11.86
C GLY A 11 1.01 -13.08 12.47
N ILE A 12 1.46 -12.94 13.72
CA ILE A 12 1.63 -11.63 14.35
C ILE A 12 2.70 -10.81 13.63
N THR A 13 3.84 -11.43 13.26
CA THR A 13 4.93 -10.75 12.56
C THR A 13 4.47 -10.18 11.21
N SER A 14 3.70 -10.93 10.45
CA SER A 14 3.13 -10.42 9.18
C SER A 14 2.02 -9.39 9.43
N GLY A 15 1.18 -9.63 10.42
CA GLY A 15 0.05 -8.76 10.75
C GLY A 15 0.47 -7.38 11.25
N ILE A 16 1.52 -7.29 12.09
CA ILE A 16 2.00 -6.00 12.62
C ILE A 16 2.52 -5.08 11.52
N ALA A 17 3.17 -5.62 10.49
CA ALA A 17 3.65 -4.82 9.36
C ALA A 17 2.50 -4.19 8.57
N PHE A 18 1.38 -4.90 8.41
CA PHE A 18 0.16 -4.37 7.80
C PHE A 18 -0.56 -3.38 8.71
N ALA A 19 -0.69 -3.70 10.01
CA ALA A 19 -1.35 -2.84 10.99
C ALA A 19 -0.61 -1.50 11.12
N ASP A 20 0.73 -1.51 11.20
CA ASP A 20 1.57 -0.32 11.25
C ASP A 20 1.38 0.57 9.99
N MET A 21 1.42 -0.03 8.81
CA MET A 21 1.18 0.70 7.56
C MET A 21 -0.18 1.41 7.56
N LEU A 22 -1.23 0.73 8.01
CA LEU A 22 -2.58 1.30 8.04
C LEU A 22 -2.76 2.32 9.17
N ALA A 23 -2.12 2.11 10.33
CA ALA A 23 -2.13 3.05 11.44
C ALA A 23 -1.47 4.38 11.04
N VAL A 24 -0.30 4.31 10.40
CA VAL A 24 0.39 5.49 9.90
C VAL A 24 -0.43 6.19 8.82
N ASN A 25 -1.05 5.45 7.90
CA ASN A 25 -1.91 6.04 6.88
C ASN A 25 -3.09 6.82 7.50
N THR A 26 -3.73 6.27 8.53
CA THR A 26 -4.81 6.97 9.27
C THR A 26 -4.31 8.23 9.97
N ALA A 27 -3.12 8.17 10.55
CA ALA A 27 -2.53 9.30 11.26
C ALA A 27 -1.87 10.35 10.33
N LEU A 28 -1.66 10.03 9.06
CA LEU A 28 -0.87 10.87 8.14
C LEU A 28 -1.37 12.31 8.00
N PRO A 29 -2.69 12.59 7.91
CA PRO A 29 -3.21 13.95 7.91
C PRO A 29 -2.85 14.74 9.18
N PHE A 30 -2.78 14.05 10.32
CA PHE A 30 -2.48 14.63 11.62
C PHE A 30 -0.96 14.81 11.82
N ILE A 31 -0.14 13.89 11.31
CA ILE A 31 1.33 14.01 11.24
C ILE A 31 1.70 15.20 10.35
N GLN A 32 1.05 15.36 9.20
CA GLN A 32 1.20 16.52 8.31
C GLN A 32 0.97 17.84 9.05
N ARG A 33 -0.13 17.91 9.79
CA ARG A 33 -0.48 19.05 10.64
C ARG A 33 0.56 19.32 11.73
N GLY A 34 0.99 18.23 12.41
CA GLY A 34 1.93 18.30 13.52
C GLY A 34 3.30 18.85 13.14
N PHE A 35 3.82 18.45 11.98
CA PHE A 35 5.08 18.98 11.44
C PHE A 35 4.91 20.27 10.62
N GLY A 36 3.70 20.63 10.20
CA GLY A 36 3.44 21.78 9.36
C GLY A 36 4.05 21.68 7.96
N VAL A 37 4.17 20.48 7.43
CA VAL A 37 4.78 20.17 6.13
C VAL A 37 3.73 20.10 5.02
N ASP A 38 4.18 20.14 3.77
CA ASP A 38 3.30 19.99 2.61
C ASP A 38 2.87 18.52 2.39
N ALA A 39 1.94 18.31 1.46
CA ALA A 39 1.40 17.01 1.17
C ALA A 39 2.47 16.04 0.64
N ALA A 40 3.43 16.52 -0.17
CA ALA A 40 4.47 15.67 -0.74
C ALA A 40 5.39 15.11 0.34
N ASP A 41 5.79 15.92 1.31
CA ASP A 41 6.62 15.47 2.44
C ASP A 41 5.84 14.51 3.35
N ALA A 42 4.55 14.78 3.61
CA ALA A 42 3.70 13.87 4.36
C ALA A 42 3.56 12.52 3.65
N HIS A 43 3.32 12.53 2.34
CA HIS A 43 3.21 11.29 1.57
C HIS A 43 4.52 10.50 1.55
N TRP A 44 5.70 11.17 1.56
CA TRP A 44 6.99 10.47 1.67
C TRP A 44 7.11 9.60 2.91
N ILE A 45 6.49 9.97 4.03
CA ILE A 45 6.48 9.14 5.27
C ILE A 45 5.87 7.75 5.01
N ALA A 46 4.81 7.67 4.20
CA ALA A 46 4.19 6.40 3.83
C ALA A 46 4.90 5.73 2.64
N GLU A 47 5.25 6.52 1.62
CA GLU A 47 5.82 6.03 0.36
C GLU A 47 7.18 5.38 0.53
N ILE A 48 8.06 5.92 1.38
CA ILE A 48 9.39 5.34 1.61
C ILE A 48 9.31 3.92 2.20
N TYR A 49 8.34 3.69 3.09
CA TYR A 49 8.07 2.35 3.63
C TYR A 49 7.65 1.39 2.51
N LEU A 50 6.67 1.80 1.70
CA LEU A 50 6.16 1.00 0.58
C LEU A 50 7.23 0.77 -0.48
N LEU A 51 8.07 1.76 -0.76
CA LEU A 51 9.20 1.67 -1.69
C LEU A 51 10.14 0.52 -1.30
N PHE A 52 10.56 0.47 -0.05
CA PHE A 52 11.45 -0.60 0.41
C PHE A 52 10.75 -1.95 0.48
N VAL A 53 9.47 -1.99 0.91
CA VAL A 53 8.69 -3.23 0.86
C VAL A 53 8.59 -3.76 -0.58
N ALA A 54 8.22 -2.91 -1.54
CA ALA A 54 8.06 -3.31 -2.94
C ALA A 54 9.37 -3.77 -3.58
N SER A 55 10.47 -3.06 -3.31
CA SER A 55 11.77 -3.29 -3.95
C SER A 55 12.56 -4.45 -3.34
N VAL A 56 12.44 -4.67 -2.02
CA VAL A 56 13.33 -5.59 -1.26
C VAL A 56 12.63 -6.91 -0.91
N MET A 57 11.30 -7.02 -1.02
CA MET A 57 10.55 -8.21 -0.61
C MET A 57 11.03 -9.50 -1.29
N MET A 58 11.36 -9.47 -2.58
CA MET A 58 11.87 -10.65 -3.31
C MET A 58 13.27 -11.04 -2.82
N THR A 59 14.13 -10.06 -2.56
CA THR A 59 15.46 -10.27 -1.96
C THR A 59 15.32 -10.84 -0.54
N GLY A 60 14.31 -10.40 0.24
CA GLY A 60 14.00 -10.96 1.56
C GLY A 60 13.70 -12.46 1.52
N GLY A 61 12.99 -12.93 0.49
CA GLY A 61 12.75 -14.36 0.25
C GLY A 61 14.05 -15.12 -0.01
N ALA A 62 14.90 -14.62 -0.91
CA ALA A 62 16.19 -15.23 -1.21
C ALA A 62 17.14 -15.25 0.00
N LEU A 63 17.09 -14.23 0.86
CA LEU A 63 17.82 -14.19 2.13
C LEU A 63 17.32 -15.27 3.11
N ALA A 64 15.99 -15.47 3.20
CA ALA A 64 15.40 -16.50 4.04
C ALA A 64 15.83 -17.91 3.61
N ASP A 65 15.91 -18.17 2.30
CA ASP A 65 16.39 -19.44 1.75
C ASP A 65 17.90 -19.66 2.03
N ARG A 66 18.69 -18.59 2.08
CA ARG A 66 20.14 -18.68 2.25
C ARG A 66 20.59 -18.69 3.71
N TRP A 67 20.05 -17.80 4.54
CA TRP A 67 20.49 -17.62 5.95
C TRP A 67 19.61 -18.35 6.96
N GLY A 68 18.53 -18.97 6.46
CA GLY A 68 17.54 -19.65 7.29
C GLY A 68 16.36 -18.76 7.66
N THR A 69 15.18 -19.34 7.52
CA THR A 69 13.90 -18.64 7.65
C THR A 69 13.72 -18.03 9.05
N ARG A 70 14.07 -18.78 10.11
CA ARG A 70 14.00 -18.29 11.50
C ARG A 70 14.97 -17.12 11.73
N THR A 71 16.19 -17.19 11.21
CA THR A 71 17.19 -16.11 11.36
C THR A 71 16.73 -14.84 10.70
N VAL A 72 16.30 -14.90 9.44
CA VAL A 72 15.84 -13.72 8.69
C VAL A 72 14.59 -13.11 9.32
N LEU A 73 13.66 -13.94 9.82
CA LEU A 73 12.48 -13.44 10.52
C LEU A 73 12.86 -12.74 11.85
N THR A 74 13.82 -13.29 12.60
CA THR A 74 14.31 -12.68 13.85
C THR A 74 15.01 -11.35 13.57
N VAL A 75 15.88 -11.29 12.57
CA VAL A 75 16.56 -10.05 12.16
C VAL A 75 15.54 -9.02 11.68
N GLY A 76 14.60 -9.42 10.82
CA GLY A 76 13.52 -8.55 10.35
C GLY A 76 12.71 -7.95 11.50
N MET A 77 12.28 -8.79 12.46
CA MET A 77 11.53 -8.31 13.63
C MET A 77 12.34 -7.42 14.55
N SER A 78 13.63 -7.71 14.75
CA SER A 78 14.52 -6.86 15.54
C SER A 78 14.70 -5.48 14.89
N LEU A 79 14.97 -5.44 13.59
CA LEU A 79 15.09 -4.20 12.83
C LEU A 79 13.75 -3.42 12.82
N PHE A 80 12.61 -4.11 12.71
CA PHE A 80 11.28 -3.49 12.78
C PHE A 80 11.04 -2.84 14.13
N THR A 81 11.41 -3.51 15.22
CA THR A 81 11.26 -2.99 16.59
C THR A 81 12.17 -1.76 16.82
N VAL A 82 13.43 -1.84 16.38
CA VAL A 82 14.38 -0.72 16.49
C VAL A 82 13.93 0.47 15.62
N SER A 83 13.54 0.23 14.39
CA SER A 83 13.05 1.30 13.51
C SER A 83 11.74 1.92 13.99
N SER A 84 10.86 1.13 14.62
CA SER A 84 9.68 1.67 15.30
C SER A 84 10.05 2.61 16.46
N LEU A 85 11.08 2.26 17.25
CA LEU A 85 11.58 3.17 18.28
C LEU A 85 12.13 4.47 17.67
N LEU A 86 12.89 4.38 16.56
CA LEU A 86 13.40 5.56 15.86
C LEU A 86 12.25 6.43 15.31
N CYS A 87 11.21 5.83 14.74
CA CYS A 87 10.00 6.55 14.32
C CYS A 87 9.32 7.24 15.50
N ALA A 88 9.20 6.55 16.64
CA ALA A 88 8.57 7.09 17.85
C ALA A 88 9.35 8.27 18.47
N LEU A 89 10.65 8.34 18.27
CA LEU A 89 11.53 9.39 18.79
C LEU A 89 11.85 10.50 17.79
N SER A 90 11.33 10.41 16.56
CA SER A 90 11.63 11.40 15.52
C SER A 90 11.07 12.77 15.85
N GLY A 91 11.93 13.79 15.80
CA GLY A 91 11.59 15.19 16.00
C GLY A 91 11.43 15.98 14.69
N SER A 92 11.74 15.36 13.56
CA SER A 92 11.63 15.98 12.24
C SER A 92 11.08 15.01 11.18
N THR A 93 10.51 15.57 10.12
CA THR A 93 9.99 14.79 8.99
C THR A 93 11.11 13.95 8.33
N GLY A 94 12.32 14.50 8.20
CA GLY A 94 13.46 13.78 7.62
C GLY A 94 13.88 12.57 8.45
N GLU A 95 13.92 12.71 9.78
CA GLU A 95 14.19 11.58 10.70
C GLU A 95 13.11 10.50 10.59
N LEU A 96 11.84 10.92 10.55
CA LEU A 96 10.73 9.99 10.41
C LEU A 96 10.78 9.25 9.07
N ILE A 97 11.04 9.94 7.96
CA ILE A 97 11.21 9.33 6.64
C ILE A 97 12.36 8.31 6.65
N GLY A 98 13.51 8.66 7.21
CA GLY A 98 14.65 7.75 7.32
C GLY A 98 14.33 6.48 8.14
N ALA A 99 13.69 6.66 9.30
CA ALA A 99 13.29 5.56 10.17
C ALA A 99 12.20 4.67 9.50
N ARG A 100 11.26 5.26 8.77
CA ARG A 100 10.25 4.56 7.96
C ARG A 100 10.88 3.74 6.83
N GLY A 101 11.92 4.26 6.19
CA GLY A 101 12.68 3.50 5.20
C GLY A 101 13.29 2.22 5.79
N LEU A 102 13.94 2.32 6.94
CA LEU A 102 14.48 1.17 7.67
C LEU A 102 13.36 0.19 8.11
N GLN A 103 12.22 0.71 8.53
CA GLN A 103 11.05 -0.10 8.90
C GLN A 103 10.45 -0.84 7.68
N GLY A 104 10.41 -0.21 6.50
CA GLY A 104 10.01 -0.84 5.24
C GLY A 104 10.96 -1.97 4.81
N MET A 105 12.29 -1.77 4.95
CA MET A 105 13.28 -2.84 4.70
C MET A 105 13.05 -4.03 5.63
N SER A 106 12.79 -3.80 6.91
CA SER A 106 12.53 -4.86 7.88
C SER A 106 11.24 -5.63 7.57
N ALA A 107 10.17 -4.93 7.20
CA ALA A 107 8.90 -5.55 6.79
C ALA A 107 9.05 -6.41 5.52
N ALA A 108 9.91 -5.96 4.58
CA ALA A 108 10.24 -6.72 3.37
C ALA A 108 10.92 -8.06 3.67
N LEU A 109 11.66 -8.17 4.77
CA LEU A 109 12.25 -9.45 5.24
C LEU A 109 11.20 -10.34 5.92
N MET A 110 10.29 -9.73 6.70
CA MET A 110 9.38 -10.45 7.59
C MET A 110 8.32 -11.27 6.84
N ALA A 111 7.67 -10.70 5.83
CA ALA A 111 6.56 -11.35 5.13
C ALA A 111 6.96 -12.64 4.41
N PRO A 112 8.00 -12.68 3.54
CA PRO A 112 8.41 -13.90 2.86
C PRO A 112 9.02 -14.92 3.84
N ALA A 113 9.80 -14.48 4.84
CA ALA A 113 10.38 -15.37 5.84
C ALA A 113 9.32 -16.04 6.70
N SER A 114 8.21 -15.36 7.03
CA SER A 114 7.08 -15.94 7.75
C SER A 114 6.45 -17.11 7.00
N MET A 115 6.18 -16.92 5.71
CA MET A 115 5.59 -17.98 4.88
C MET A 115 6.56 -19.14 4.66
N ALA A 116 7.84 -18.86 4.43
CA ALA A 116 8.88 -19.85 4.28
C ALA A 116 9.07 -20.68 5.56
N LEU A 117 9.02 -20.04 6.74
CA LEU A 117 9.11 -20.74 8.04
C LEU A 117 7.93 -21.71 8.26
N ILE A 118 6.70 -21.34 7.88
CA ILE A 118 5.54 -22.23 7.93
C ILE A 118 5.77 -23.43 7.03
N ASN A 119 6.17 -23.19 5.77
CA ASN A 119 6.40 -24.27 4.82
C ASN A 119 7.51 -25.23 5.27
N ALA A 120 8.54 -24.76 5.96
CA ALA A 120 9.63 -25.57 6.49
C ALA A 120 9.24 -26.32 7.79
N SER A 121 8.28 -25.79 8.58
CA SER A 121 7.91 -26.34 9.90
C SER A 121 6.78 -27.36 9.84
N PHE A 122 6.00 -27.42 8.74
CA PHE A 122 4.83 -28.31 8.63
C PHE A 122 4.96 -29.30 7.48
N PRO A 123 4.51 -30.57 7.69
CA PRO A 123 4.46 -31.57 6.64
C PRO A 123 3.43 -31.16 5.55
N PRO A 124 3.57 -31.66 4.31
CA PRO A 124 2.72 -31.24 3.19
C PRO A 124 1.20 -31.31 3.46
N GLY A 125 0.74 -32.33 4.19
CA GLY A 125 -0.70 -32.51 4.53
C GLY A 125 -1.25 -31.48 5.53
N GLU A 126 -0.41 -30.83 6.34
CA GLU A 126 -0.82 -29.87 7.37
C GLU A 126 -0.54 -28.40 6.96
N ARG A 127 0.24 -28.18 5.90
CA ARG A 127 0.62 -26.81 5.47
C ARG A 127 -0.57 -25.95 5.15
N GLY A 128 -1.58 -26.47 4.48
CA GLY A 128 -2.80 -25.71 4.14
C GLY A 128 -3.52 -25.18 5.37
N LYS A 129 -3.63 -26.00 6.43
CA LYS A 129 -4.22 -25.60 7.71
C LYS A 129 -3.36 -24.55 8.43
N ALA A 130 -2.04 -24.71 8.42
CA ALA A 130 -1.10 -23.77 9.03
C ALA A 130 -1.14 -22.40 8.33
N ILE A 131 -1.12 -22.38 6.99
CA ILE A 131 -1.25 -21.16 6.18
C ILE A 131 -2.60 -20.49 6.41
N GLY A 132 -3.69 -21.26 6.45
CA GLY A 132 -5.01 -20.71 6.77
C GLY A 132 -5.08 -20.06 8.15
N THR A 133 -4.46 -20.68 9.16
CA THR A 133 -4.40 -20.10 10.51
C THR A 133 -3.49 -18.86 10.55
N TRP A 134 -2.34 -18.89 9.87
CA TRP A 134 -1.48 -17.73 9.70
C TRP A 134 -2.21 -16.55 9.04
N ALA A 135 -2.94 -16.81 7.95
CA ALA A 135 -3.73 -15.79 7.27
C ALA A 135 -4.82 -15.21 8.19
N ALA A 136 -5.49 -16.04 8.98
CA ALA A 136 -6.49 -15.58 9.95
C ALA A 136 -5.87 -14.68 11.04
N VAL A 137 -4.73 -15.09 11.63
CA VAL A 137 -4.01 -14.27 12.63
C VAL A 137 -3.52 -12.95 12.05
N SER A 138 -2.92 -12.99 10.85
CA SER A 138 -2.44 -11.77 10.16
C SER A 138 -3.60 -10.84 9.82
N SER A 139 -4.72 -11.38 9.31
CA SER A 139 -5.89 -10.58 8.94
C SER A 139 -6.61 -9.98 10.15
N LEU A 140 -6.53 -10.63 11.31
CA LEU A 140 -7.08 -10.08 12.55
C LEU A 140 -6.40 -8.76 12.96
N MET A 141 -5.13 -8.57 12.60
CA MET A 141 -4.38 -7.35 12.90
C MET A 141 -4.78 -6.16 12.00
N ILE A 142 -5.35 -6.42 10.82
CA ILE A 142 -5.67 -5.38 9.83
C ILE A 142 -6.62 -4.31 10.38
N PRO A 143 -7.78 -4.64 10.98
CA PRO A 143 -8.69 -3.63 11.51
C PRO A 143 -8.14 -2.87 12.72
N PHE A 144 -7.17 -3.43 13.43
CA PHE A 144 -6.54 -2.75 14.57
C PHE A 144 -5.63 -1.59 14.11
N GLY A 145 -5.03 -1.66 12.91
CA GLY A 145 -4.16 -0.59 12.41
C GLY A 145 -4.84 0.78 12.42
N PRO A 146 -5.92 1.00 11.67
CA PRO A 146 -6.62 2.28 11.64
C PRO A 146 -7.18 2.71 13.02
N LEU A 147 -7.66 1.76 13.83
CA LEU A 147 -8.14 2.07 15.17
C LEU A 147 -7.01 2.53 16.11
N ILE A 148 -5.87 1.83 16.10
CA ILE A 148 -4.69 2.24 16.88
C ILE A 148 -4.21 3.61 16.42
N GLY A 149 -4.15 3.84 15.09
CA GLY A 149 -3.78 5.13 14.51
C GLY A 149 -4.70 6.26 14.99
N GLY A 150 -6.01 6.04 14.94
CA GLY A 150 -7.01 7.00 15.38
C GLY A 150 -6.94 7.29 16.88
N VAL A 151 -6.96 6.24 17.72
CA VAL A 151 -6.86 6.38 19.18
C VAL A 151 -5.56 7.07 19.60
N ALA A 152 -4.43 6.70 18.99
CA ALA A 152 -3.14 7.32 19.31
C ALA A 152 -3.16 8.82 19.04
N VAL A 153 -3.76 9.26 17.95
CA VAL A 153 -3.83 10.68 17.57
C VAL A 153 -4.83 11.45 18.44
N ASP A 154 -6.02 10.89 18.69
CA ASP A 154 -7.09 11.61 19.40
C ASP A 154 -6.83 11.72 20.91
N TYR A 155 -6.22 10.70 21.53
CA TYR A 155 -6.05 10.63 23.00
C TYR A 155 -4.61 10.81 23.48
N ALA A 156 -3.62 10.82 22.55
CA ALA A 156 -2.21 11.00 22.91
C ALA A 156 -1.46 11.80 21.84
N THR A 157 -0.53 11.17 21.14
CA THR A 157 0.19 11.71 19.98
C THR A 157 0.43 10.60 18.95
N TRP A 158 0.63 10.96 17.68
CA TRP A 158 0.92 10.00 16.62
C TRP A 158 2.16 9.12 16.90
N HIS A 159 3.09 9.56 17.73
CA HIS A 159 4.28 8.79 18.14
C HIS A 159 3.91 7.44 18.80
N TRP A 160 2.76 7.38 19.47
CA TRP A 160 2.29 6.17 20.15
C TRP A 160 1.97 5.02 19.18
N ILE A 161 1.69 5.29 17.92
CA ILE A 161 1.55 4.27 16.88
C ILE A 161 2.80 3.39 16.85
N PHE A 162 3.96 4.03 16.89
CA PHE A 162 5.25 3.35 16.83
C PHE A 162 5.66 2.77 18.19
N PHE A 163 5.38 3.45 19.29
CA PHE A 163 5.64 2.90 20.62
C PHE A 163 4.88 1.60 20.89
N LEU A 164 3.66 1.45 20.40
CA LEU A 164 2.86 0.23 20.55
C LEU A 164 3.47 -0.98 19.81
N ASN A 165 4.27 -0.77 18.78
CA ASN A 165 5.00 -1.84 18.10
C ASN A 165 6.10 -2.46 18.97
N LEU A 166 6.67 -1.71 19.94
CA LEU A 166 7.79 -2.18 20.75
C LEU A 166 7.42 -3.38 21.64
N PRO A 167 6.37 -3.31 22.49
CA PRO A 167 5.99 -4.46 23.32
C PRO A 167 5.61 -5.68 22.48
N ILE A 168 4.95 -5.49 21.34
CA ILE A 168 4.61 -6.59 20.42
C ILE A 168 5.89 -7.19 19.86
N GLY A 169 6.84 -6.36 19.43
CA GLY A 169 8.14 -6.79 18.92
C GLY A 169 8.93 -7.59 19.94
N VAL A 170 9.02 -7.12 21.17
CA VAL A 170 9.70 -7.82 22.28
C VAL A 170 9.04 -9.17 22.56
N VAL A 171 7.70 -9.23 22.63
CA VAL A 171 6.97 -10.48 22.84
C VAL A 171 7.24 -11.47 21.71
N VAL A 172 7.18 -11.04 20.45
CA VAL A 172 7.48 -11.89 19.29
C VAL A 172 8.92 -12.40 19.35
N LEU A 173 9.90 -11.54 19.63
CA LEU A 173 11.32 -11.93 19.75
C LEU A 173 11.56 -12.92 20.90
N CYS A 174 10.87 -12.75 22.03
CA CYS A 174 10.90 -13.74 23.13
C CYS A 174 10.29 -15.08 22.69
N LEU A 175 9.16 -15.06 21.99
CA LEU A 175 8.53 -16.27 21.49
C LEU A 175 9.35 -16.97 20.41
N MET A 176 10.15 -16.24 19.62
CA MET A 176 11.06 -16.81 18.62
C MET A 176 12.10 -17.77 19.22
N ARG A 177 12.43 -17.65 20.50
CA ARG A 177 13.31 -18.60 21.20
C ARG A 177 12.73 -20.02 21.26
N PHE A 178 11.42 -20.13 21.26
CA PHE A 178 10.68 -21.39 21.31
C PHE A 178 10.29 -21.94 19.93
N VAL A 179 10.54 -21.18 18.87
CA VAL A 179 10.34 -21.63 17.49
C VAL A 179 11.47 -22.59 17.10
N PRO A 180 11.17 -23.83 16.73
CA PRO A 180 12.20 -24.78 16.32
C PRO A 180 12.94 -24.32 15.07
N VAL A 181 14.23 -24.60 14.99
CA VAL A 181 14.98 -24.50 13.73
C VAL A 181 14.51 -25.66 12.86
N PRO A 182 14.00 -25.43 11.65
CA PRO A 182 13.54 -26.49 10.78
C PRO A 182 14.69 -27.45 10.44
N ALA A 183 14.47 -28.77 10.64
CA ALA A 183 15.48 -29.78 10.37
C ALA A 183 15.83 -29.89 8.88
N TYR A 184 14.91 -29.49 8.01
CA TYR A 184 15.04 -29.46 6.54
C TYR A 184 14.97 -28.01 6.03
N GLU A 185 15.88 -27.16 6.47
CA GLU A 185 16.14 -25.93 5.72
C GLU A 185 16.99 -26.30 4.50
N ASN A 186 16.36 -26.40 3.33
CA ASN A 186 17.09 -26.42 2.08
C ASN A 186 17.77 -25.05 1.92
N ARG A 187 18.97 -24.95 2.52
CA ARG A 187 19.83 -23.77 2.33
C ARG A 187 20.35 -23.79 0.90
N HIS A 188 19.55 -23.24 0.01
CA HIS A 188 19.99 -23.06 -1.36
C HIS A 188 21.11 -22.03 -1.39
N THR A 189 22.29 -22.42 -1.88
CA THR A 189 23.46 -21.55 -2.08
C THR A 189 23.28 -20.61 -3.28
N ARG A 190 22.04 -20.36 -3.74
CA ARG A 190 21.81 -19.47 -4.89
C ARG A 190 22.31 -18.06 -4.54
N PRO A 191 23.09 -17.44 -5.42
CA PRO A 191 23.53 -16.06 -5.22
C PRO A 191 22.32 -15.12 -5.21
N ILE A 192 22.40 -14.08 -4.37
CA ILE A 192 21.36 -13.05 -4.28
C ILE A 192 21.64 -12.01 -5.36
N ASP A 193 20.62 -11.60 -6.08
CA ASP A 193 20.69 -10.53 -7.06
C ASP A 193 20.65 -9.16 -6.38
N TRP A 194 21.78 -8.78 -5.75
CA TRP A 194 21.92 -7.46 -5.12
C TRP A 194 21.86 -6.33 -6.13
N PHE A 195 22.35 -6.57 -7.37
CA PHE A 195 22.33 -5.57 -8.42
C PHE A 195 20.89 -5.28 -8.86
N GLY A 196 20.08 -6.32 -9.06
CA GLY A 196 18.65 -6.16 -9.34
C GLY A 196 17.90 -5.49 -8.20
N ALA A 197 18.21 -5.80 -6.93
CA ALA A 197 17.61 -5.13 -5.77
C ALA A 197 17.94 -3.63 -5.74
N CYS A 198 19.19 -3.24 -5.93
CA CYS A 198 19.59 -1.83 -5.99
C CYS A 198 18.94 -1.09 -7.16
N LEU A 199 18.89 -1.72 -8.35
CA LEU A 199 18.23 -1.13 -9.51
C LEU A 199 16.71 -0.97 -9.31
N SER A 200 16.05 -1.91 -8.65
CA SER A 200 14.60 -1.79 -8.35
C SER A 200 14.32 -0.64 -7.38
N ILE A 201 15.16 -0.47 -6.34
CA ILE A 201 15.06 0.68 -5.41
C ILE A 201 15.28 1.99 -6.17
N LEU A 202 16.33 2.06 -7.01
CA LEU A 202 16.63 3.26 -7.79
C LEU A 202 15.51 3.58 -8.79
N THR A 203 15.00 2.59 -9.51
CA THR A 203 13.91 2.75 -10.47
C THR A 203 12.66 3.28 -9.80
N LEU A 204 12.15 2.58 -8.79
CA LEU A 204 10.92 2.97 -8.11
C LEU A 204 11.10 4.28 -7.35
N GLY A 205 12.25 4.44 -6.67
CA GLY A 205 12.57 5.66 -5.92
C GLY A 205 12.63 6.89 -6.81
N ALA A 206 13.31 6.81 -7.96
CA ALA A 206 13.42 7.94 -8.89
C ALA A 206 12.07 8.28 -9.53
N LEU A 207 11.26 7.29 -9.91
CA LEU A 207 9.93 7.53 -10.48
C LEU A 207 8.97 8.15 -9.47
N VAL A 208 8.92 7.64 -8.24
CA VAL A 208 8.08 8.18 -7.17
C VAL A 208 8.53 9.57 -6.76
N PHE A 209 9.84 9.78 -6.59
CA PHE A 209 10.39 11.12 -6.31
C PHE A 209 10.01 12.10 -7.41
N GLY A 210 10.16 11.72 -8.68
CA GLY A 210 9.77 12.55 -9.82
C GLY A 210 8.28 12.91 -9.79
N LEU A 211 7.40 11.97 -9.45
CA LEU A 211 5.95 12.22 -9.35
C LEU A 211 5.62 13.16 -8.17
N LEU A 212 6.17 12.91 -6.98
CA LEU A 212 5.91 13.75 -5.81
C LEU A 212 6.47 15.17 -5.98
N GLU A 213 7.68 15.32 -6.53
CA GLU A 213 8.23 16.64 -6.85
C GLU A 213 7.49 17.33 -8.00
N ALA A 214 6.91 16.59 -8.94
CA ALA A 214 6.08 17.18 -10.00
C ALA A 214 4.83 17.86 -9.43
N SER A 215 4.27 17.37 -8.33
CA SER A 215 3.14 18.01 -7.66
C SER A 215 3.50 19.38 -7.06
N ARG A 216 4.77 19.61 -6.70
CA ARG A 216 5.29 20.86 -6.11
C ARG A 216 5.85 21.81 -7.17
N ARG A 217 6.70 21.32 -8.07
CA ARG A 217 7.53 22.10 -9.00
C ARG A 217 7.03 22.10 -10.44
N GLY A 218 6.05 21.23 -10.75
CA GLY A 218 5.57 21.00 -12.10
C GLY A 218 6.50 20.09 -12.93
N PHE A 219 5.97 19.54 -14.01
CA PHE A 219 6.70 18.61 -14.90
C PHE A 219 7.82 19.28 -15.73
N SER A 220 7.83 20.61 -15.83
CA SER A 220 8.88 21.38 -16.52
C SER A 220 10.17 21.53 -15.70
N SER A 221 10.15 21.21 -14.41
CA SER A 221 11.34 21.29 -13.54
C SER A 221 12.42 20.30 -14.01
N VAL A 222 13.65 20.80 -14.14
CA VAL A 222 14.83 19.98 -14.51
C VAL A 222 15.02 18.82 -13.53
N LEU A 223 14.80 19.04 -12.24
CA LEU A 223 14.91 18.00 -11.21
C LEU A 223 13.93 16.85 -11.46
N VAL A 224 12.68 17.18 -11.81
CA VAL A 224 11.63 16.19 -12.13
C VAL A 224 11.98 15.43 -13.39
N GLN A 225 12.44 16.11 -14.44
CA GLN A 225 12.84 15.48 -15.70
C GLN A 225 14.03 14.55 -15.52
N LEU A 226 15.04 14.97 -14.74
CA LEU A 226 16.20 14.12 -14.43
C LEU A 226 15.79 12.89 -13.60
N SER A 227 14.84 13.03 -12.71
CA SER A 227 14.31 11.91 -11.91
C SER A 227 13.61 10.88 -12.80
N PHE A 228 12.76 11.31 -13.72
CA PHE A 228 12.11 10.41 -14.68
C PHE A 228 13.13 9.77 -15.63
N LEU A 229 14.14 10.52 -16.09
CA LEU A 229 15.22 9.98 -16.90
C LEU A 229 16.01 8.90 -16.13
N ALA A 230 16.40 9.20 -14.90
CA ALA A 230 17.12 8.24 -14.04
C ALA A 230 16.27 6.98 -13.77
N GLY A 231 14.99 7.14 -13.46
CA GLY A 231 14.06 6.03 -13.27
C GLY A 231 13.87 5.20 -14.55
N GLY A 232 13.71 5.84 -15.71
CA GLY A 232 13.58 5.17 -17.00
C GLY A 232 14.84 4.40 -17.41
N VAL A 233 16.01 5.04 -17.31
CA VAL A 233 17.30 4.38 -17.59
C VAL A 233 17.51 3.20 -16.64
N SER A 234 17.28 3.40 -15.33
CA SER A 234 17.42 2.33 -14.34
C SER A 234 16.47 1.17 -14.61
N LEU A 235 15.21 1.43 -15.04
CA LEU A 235 14.25 0.40 -15.42
C LEU A 235 14.75 -0.42 -16.62
N VAL A 236 15.27 0.25 -17.66
CA VAL A 236 15.83 -0.44 -18.83
C VAL A 236 17.01 -1.32 -18.43
N VAL A 237 17.93 -0.79 -17.61
CA VAL A 237 19.09 -1.54 -17.10
C VAL A 237 18.62 -2.70 -16.21
N PHE A 238 17.59 -2.50 -15.37
CA PHE A 238 16.98 -3.56 -14.55
C PHE A 238 16.44 -4.69 -15.44
N ILE A 239 15.59 -4.37 -16.41
CA ILE A 239 15.01 -5.38 -17.32
C ILE A 239 16.10 -6.14 -18.07
N PHE A 240 17.13 -5.43 -18.56
CA PHE A 240 18.25 -6.06 -19.24
C PHE A 240 19.07 -6.96 -18.31
N SER A 241 19.36 -6.51 -17.09
CA SER A 241 20.10 -7.30 -16.09
C SER A 241 19.37 -8.60 -15.75
N GLN A 242 18.03 -8.55 -15.62
CA GLN A 242 17.21 -9.72 -15.32
C GLN A 242 17.16 -10.77 -16.45
N ARG A 243 17.60 -10.41 -17.67
CA ARG A 243 17.76 -11.34 -18.79
C ARG A 243 19.11 -12.04 -18.80
N VAL A 244 20.14 -11.38 -18.27
CA VAL A 244 21.53 -11.81 -18.35
C VAL A 244 22.00 -12.55 -17.08
N ILE A 245 21.51 -12.13 -15.92
CA ILE A 245 21.89 -12.72 -14.63
C ILE A 245 21.36 -14.15 -14.52
N THR A 246 22.23 -15.07 -14.08
CA THR A 246 21.91 -16.50 -13.93
C THR A 246 20.81 -16.78 -12.90
N HIS A 247 20.70 -15.95 -11.86
CA HIS A 247 19.69 -16.05 -10.80
C HIS A 247 18.97 -14.71 -10.63
N PRO A 248 18.11 -14.32 -11.60
CA PRO A 248 17.44 -13.04 -11.54
C PRO A 248 16.43 -12.98 -10.40
N MET A 249 16.29 -11.80 -9.78
CA MET A 249 15.27 -11.51 -8.78
C MET A 249 13.87 -11.65 -9.40
N LEU A 250 13.69 -11.19 -10.64
CA LEU A 250 12.47 -11.27 -11.42
C LEU A 250 12.70 -12.11 -12.69
N PRO A 251 12.34 -13.40 -12.70
CA PRO A 251 12.53 -14.24 -13.89
C PRO A 251 11.52 -13.88 -14.98
N LEU A 252 11.94 -13.01 -15.91
CA LEU A 252 11.10 -12.46 -16.99
C LEU A 252 10.46 -13.53 -17.87
N GLN A 253 11.09 -14.71 -18.00
CA GLN A 253 10.51 -15.85 -18.74
C GLN A 253 9.18 -16.34 -18.13
N MET A 254 8.98 -16.18 -16.82
CA MET A 254 7.71 -16.53 -16.18
C MET A 254 6.62 -15.49 -16.44
N LEU A 255 7.01 -14.21 -16.57
CA LEU A 255 6.09 -13.14 -16.96
C LEU A 255 5.64 -13.25 -18.44
N SER A 256 6.41 -13.92 -19.30
CA SER A 256 6.04 -14.09 -20.71
C SER A 256 4.86 -15.06 -20.93
N ARG A 257 4.43 -15.82 -19.92
CA ARG A 257 3.24 -16.66 -20.02
C ARG A 257 1.98 -15.78 -19.97
N ASN A 258 1.21 -15.79 -21.05
CA ASN A 258 0.05 -14.90 -21.25
C ASN A 258 -0.90 -14.85 -20.05
N ARG A 259 -1.20 -15.98 -19.44
CA ARG A 259 -2.07 -16.07 -18.26
C ARG A 259 -1.46 -15.39 -17.03
N PHE A 260 -0.19 -15.65 -16.72
CA PHE A 260 0.47 -15.04 -15.56
C PHE A 260 0.68 -13.54 -15.77
N MET A 261 1.01 -13.11 -16.97
CA MET A 261 1.10 -11.70 -17.33
C MET A 261 -0.24 -11.01 -17.14
N ALA A 262 -1.34 -11.59 -17.66
CA ALA A 262 -2.67 -11.00 -17.51
C ALA A 262 -3.08 -10.86 -16.04
N LEU A 263 -2.82 -11.88 -15.20
CA LEU A 263 -3.07 -11.84 -13.76
C LEU A 263 -2.18 -10.80 -13.06
N SER A 264 -0.93 -10.66 -13.48
CA SER A 264 0.02 -9.69 -12.95
C SER A 264 -0.40 -8.25 -13.26
N VAL A 265 -0.79 -7.97 -14.51
CA VAL A 265 -1.30 -6.65 -14.91
C VAL A 265 -2.65 -6.37 -14.23
N MET A 266 -3.52 -7.37 -14.11
CA MET A 266 -4.77 -7.23 -13.37
C MET A 266 -4.51 -6.91 -11.89
N THR A 267 -3.53 -7.56 -11.25
CA THR A 267 -3.11 -7.25 -9.87
C THR A 267 -2.59 -5.81 -9.77
N LEU A 268 -1.72 -5.38 -10.70
CA LEU A 268 -1.18 -4.03 -10.73
C LEU A 268 -2.29 -2.97 -10.79
N LEU A 269 -3.22 -3.12 -11.73
CA LEU A 269 -4.32 -2.18 -11.94
C LEU A 269 -5.33 -2.19 -10.78
N LEU A 270 -5.70 -3.40 -10.30
CA LEU A 270 -6.65 -3.53 -9.21
C LEU A 270 -6.10 -2.92 -7.92
N PHE A 271 -4.92 -3.34 -7.49
CA PHE A 271 -4.34 -2.84 -6.25
C PHE A 271 -3.82 -1.41 -6.39
N GLY A 272 -3.31 -1.03 -7.57
CA GLY A 272 -2.94 0.34 -7.90
C GLY A 272 -4.12 1.31 -7.83
N GLY A 273 -5.29 0.91 -8.29
CA GLY A 273 -6.51 1.72 -8.14
C GLY A 273 -7.10 1.64 -6.74
N PHE A 274 -7.47 0.45 -6.30
CA PHE A 274 -8.21 0.20 -5.07
C PHE A 274 -7.44 0.63 -3.80
N GLN A 275 -6.23 0.12 -3.59
CA GLN A 275 -5.48 0.44 -2.37
C GLN A 275 -4.99 1.89 -2.35
N SER A 276 -4.61 2.43 -3.52
CA SER A 276 -4.23 3.83 -3.61
C SER A 276 -5.42 4.77 -3.39
N GLY A 277 -6.60 4.44 -3.91
CA GLY A 277 -7.83 5.20 -3.60
C GLY A 277 -8.15 5.19 -2.10
N LEU A 278 -8.09 4.02 -1.46
CA LEU A 278 -8.32 3.90 -0.01
C LEU A 278 -7.25 4.60 0.84
N TYR A 279 -6.04 4.77 0.34
CA TYR A 279 -5.00 5.54 1.01
C TYR A 279 -5.47 6.97 1.30
N PHE A 280 -6.29 7.57 0.44
CA PHE A 280 -6.82 8.92 0.63
C PHE A 280 -8.08 8.97 1.51
N LEU A 281 -8.63 7.84 1.94
CA LEU A 281 -9.83 7.82 2.80
C LEU A 281 -9.64 8.59 4.13
N PRO A 282 -8.55 8.41 4.90
CA PRO A 282 -8.31 9.21 6.10
C PRO A 282 -8.21 10.72 5.82
N PHE A 283 -7.62 11.11 4.69
CA PHE A 283 -7.56 12.52 4.28
C PHE A 283 -8.93 13.06 3.94
N LEU A 284 -9.74 12.29 3.21
CA LEU A 284 -11.14 12.64 2.92
C LEU A 284 -11.92 12.86 4.21
N MET A 285 -11.83 11.93 5.15
CA MET A 285 -12.58 11.99 6.41
C MET A 285 -12.10 13.15 7.29
N ALA A 286 -10.78 13.27 7.53
CA ALA A 286 -10.23 14.24 8.46
C ALA A 286 -10.16 15.66 7.88
N GLN A 287 -9.64 15.82 6.66
CA GLN A 287 -9.41 17.14 6.06
C GLN A 287 -10.58 17.62 5.20
N GLY A 288 -11.31 16.69 4.57
CA GLY A 288 -12.46 17.00 3.73
C GLY A 288 -13.73 17.21 4.52
N LEU A 289 -14.04 16.29 5.44
CA LEU A 289 -15.33 16.24 6.17
C LEU A 289 -15.20 16.60 7.66
N GLY A 290 -13.98 16.82 8.19
CA GLY A 290 -13.76 17.29 9.56
C GLY A 290 -13.92 16.21 10.65
N TYR A 291 -13.87 14.94 10.31
CA TYR A 291 -13.95 13.84 11.28
C TYR A 291 -12.66 13.73 12.12
N SER A 292 -12.78 13.17 13.32
CA SER A 292 -11.64 12.87 14.18
C SER A 292 -10.75 11.76 13.59
N ALA A 293 -9.56 11.55 14.16
CA ALA A 293 -8.67 10.50 13.72
C ALA A 293 -9.28 9.10 13.95
N LEU A 294 -9.95 8.91 15.09
CA LEU A 294 -10.61 7.64 15.40
C LEU A 294 -11.76 7.33 14.44
N GLU A 295 -12.61 8.33 14.13
CA GLU A 295 -13.69 8.17 13.16
C GLU A 295 -13.16 7.89 11.76
N SER A 296 -12.08 8.59 11.36
CA SER A 296 -11.39 8.38 10.08
C SER A 296 -10.80 6.96 9.96
N GLY A 297 -10.23 6.45 11.04
CA GLY A 297 -9.73 5.08 11.11
C GLY A 297 -10.86 4.04 11.08
N ALA A 298 -11.94 4.29 11.83
CA ALA A 298 -13.10 3.41 11.89
C ALA A 298 -13.86 3.34 10.54
N ALA A 299 -13.79 4.40 9.72
CA ALA A 299 -14.48 4.46 8.43
C ALA A 299 -14.13 3.30 7.50
N GLY A 300 -12.91 2.77 7.56
CA GLY A 300 -12.44 1.63 6.75
C GLY A 300 -12.76 0.24 7.31
N LEU A 301 -13.27 0.12 8.54
CA LEU A 301 -13.55 -1.17 9.19
C LEU A 301 -14.48 -2.10 8.39
N PRO A 302 -15.54 -1.61 7.73
CA PRO A 302 -16.42 -2.47 6.93
C PRO A 302 -15.65 -3.27 5.86
N ILE A 303 -14.56 -2.70 5.32
CA ILE A 303 -13.73 -3.38 4.31
C ILE A 303 -13.05 -4.61 4.90
N ALA A 304 -12.41 -4.47 6.07
CA ALA A 304 -11.75 -5.59 6.74
C ALA A 304 -12.75 -6.69 7.13
N LEU A 305 -13.91 -6.30 7.66
CA LEU A 305 -14.98 -7.24 8.05
C LEU A 305 -15.53 -8.01 6.83
N CYS A 306 -15.79 -7.32 5.73
CA CYS A 306 -16.27 -7.96 4.50
C CYS A 306 -15.22 -8.90 3.90
N VAL A 307 -13.93 -8.52 3.88
CA VAL A 307 -12.86 -9.40 3.41
C VAL A 307 -12.83 -10.70 4.22
N ILE A 308 -12.93 -10.62 5.56
CA ILE A 308 -12.96 -11.81 6.43
C ILE A 308 -14.21 -12.66 6.14
N ALA A 309 -15.38 -12.05 6.06
CA ALA A 309 -16.65 -12.76 5.84
C ALA A 309 -16.73 -13.40 4.45
N PHE A 310 -16.37 -12.65 3.40
CA PHE A 310 -16.51 -13.11 2.01
C PHE A 310 -15.38 -14.04 1.57
N SER A 311 -14.16 -13.95 2.10
CA SER A 311 -13.06 -14.82 1.70
C SER A 311 -13.37 -16.31 1.86
N GLN A 312 -14.07 -16.67 2.94
CA GLN A 312 -14.48 -18.06 3.19
C GLN A 312 -15.64 -18.50 2.29
N LEU A 313 -16.61 -17.60 2.06
CA LEU A 313 -17.76 -17.88 1.19
C LEU A 313 -17.34 -18.02 -0.27
N VAL A 314 -16.49 -17.13 -0.75
CA VAL A 314 -15.95 -17.12 -2.10
C VAL A 314 -15.07 -18.35 -2.33
N GLY A 315 -14.20 -18.72 -1.36
CA GLY A 315 -13.37 -19.92 -1.46
C GLY A 315 -14.18 -21.21 -1.71
N LYS A 316 -15.37 -21.33 -1.09
CA LYS A 316 -16.28 -22.47 -1.31
C LYS A 316 -17.03 -22.40 -2.63
N LYS A 317 -17.36 -21.22 -3.12
CA LYS A 317 -18.18 -21.02 -4.33
C LYS A 317 -17.37 -20.86 -5.62
N VAL A 318 -16.08 -20.58 -5.52
CA VAL A 318 -15.19 -20.42 -6.69
C VAL A 318 -15.13 -21.69 -7.54
N ASP A 319 -15.17 -22.88 -6.90
CA ASP A 319 -15.16 -24.16 -7.60
C ASP A 319 -16.48 -24.43 -8.35
N GLN A 320 -17.60 -23.89 -7.85
CA GLN A 320 -18.94 -24.09 -8.43
C GLN A 320 -19.26 -23.09 -9.55
N LEU A 321 -19.00 -21.80 -9.30
CA LEU A 321 -19.36 -20.69 -10.21
C LEU A 321 -18.23 -20.32 -11.18
N GLY A 322 -17.04 -20.85 -10.94
CA GLY A 322 -15.82 -20.48 -11.66
C GLY A 322 -15.25 -19.12 -11.21
N PRO A 323 -13.93 -18.91 -11.36
CA PRO A 323 -13.26 -17.70 -10.91
C PRO A 323 -13.66 -16.44 -11.70
N ARG A 324 -14.12 -16.60 -12.96
CA ARG A 324 -14.47 -15.47 -13.84
C ARG A 324 -15.52 -14.55 -13.22
N VAL A 325 -16.55 -15.12 -12.60
CA VAL A 325 -17.64 -14.34 -11.98
C VAL A 325 -17.10 -13.41 -10.93
N PHE A 326 -16.20 -13.87 -10.08
CA PHE A 326 -15.61 -13.10 -9.00
C PHE A 326 -14.59 -12.06 -9.50
N LEU A 327 -13.82 -12.40 -10.54
CA LEU A 327 -12.88 -11.48 -11.19
C LEU A 327 -13.57 -10.36 -11.98
N ILE A 328 -14.85 -10.48 -12.29
CA ILE A 328 -15.67 -9.44 -12.91
C ILE A 328 -16.46 -8.68 -11.83
N ALA A 329 -17.24 -9.38 -11.03
CA ALA A 329 -18.15 -8.76 -10.06
C ALA A 329 -17.40 -7.97 -8.98
N GLY A 330 -16.27 -8.48 -8.47
CA GLY A 330 -15.47 -7.81 -7.46
C GLY A 330 -14.96 -6.44 -7.90
N PRO A 331 -14.19 -6.35 -9.01
CA PRO A 331 -13.72 -5.07 -9.52
C PRO A 331 -14.85 -4.12 -9.91
N LEU A 332 -15.97 -4.61 -10.44
CA LEU A 332 -17.14 -3.77 -10.75
C LEU A 332 -17.73 -3.13 -9.49
N CYS A 333 -17.88 -3.90 -8.40
CA CYS A 333 -18.33 -3.37 -7.12
C CYS A 333 -17.35 -2.34 -6.55
N ILE A 334 -16.04 -2.60 -6.61
CA ILE A 334 -15.02 -1.64 -6.16
C ILE A 334 -15.09 -0.36 -6.98
N ALA A 335 -15.09 -0.48 -8.31
CA ALA A 335 -15.17 0.67 -9.20
C ALA A 335 -16.44 1.49 -9.00
N ALA A 336 -17.58 0.84 -8.79
CA ALA A 336 -18.84 1.52 -8.47
C ALA A 336 -18.77 2.30 -7.16
N GLY A 337 -18.18 1.71 -6.09
CA GLY A 337 -17.99 2.38 -4.82
C GLY A 337 -17.03 3.57 -4.90
N LEU A 338 -15.91 3.42 -5.62
CA LEU A 338 -14.97 4.53 -5.87
C LEU A 338 -15.61 5.63 -6.73
N ALA A 339 -16.37 5.28 -7.77
CA ALA A 339 -17.10 6.23 -8.61
C ALA A 339 -18.23 6.93 -7.84
N TRP A 340 -18.83 6.27 -6.85
CA TRP A 340 -19.76 6.92 -5.93
C TRP A 340 -19.02 7.95 -5.08
N LEU A 341 -17.91 7.58 -4.44
CA LEU A 341 -17.11 8.49 -3.62
C LEU A 341 -16.49 9.64 -4.43
N SER A 342 -16.36 9.53 -5.75
CA SER A 342 -15.88 10.64 -6.58
C SER A 342 -16.83 11.85 -6.63
N ARG A 343 -18.09 11.68 -6.22
CA ARG A 343 -19.11 12.73 -6.18
C ARG A 343 -19.20 13.41 -4.82
N ILE A 344 -18.17 13.25 -3.97
CA ILE A 344 -18.15 13.78 -2.60
C ILE A 344 -18.44 15.28 -2.56
N GLU A 345 -19.27 15.71 -1.61
CA GLU A 345 -19.62 17.10 -1.37
C GLU A 345 -19.42 17.48 0.11
N PRO A 346 -19.25 18.78 0.45
CA PRO A 346 -18.95 19.22 1.82
C PRO A 346 -20.01 18.86 2.87
N HIS A 347 -21.26 18.65 2.44
CA HIS A 347 -22.38 18.33 3.34
C HIS A 347 -22.57 16.82 3.55
N TRP A 348 -21.73 15.97 2.95
CA TRP A 348 -21.83 14.52 3.11
C TRP A 348 -21.48 14.10 4.54
N HIS A 349 -22.23 13.12 5.02
CA HIS A 349 -21.98 12.44 6.28
C HIS A 349 -21.48 11.02 6.00
N TYR A 350 -20.95 10.38 7.04
CA TYR A 350 -20.52 8.99 6.88
C TYR A 350 -21.70 8.11 6.45
N PHE A 351 -22.84 8.19 7.13
CA PHE A 351 -24.08 7.52 6.72
C PHE A 351 -25.13 8.54 6.26
N PRO A 352 -25.77 8.27 5.10
CA PRO A 352 -25.58 7.10 4.22
C PRO A 352 -24.45 7.25 3.20
N GLU A 353 -23.96 8.48 2.91
CA GLU A 353 -23.27 8.79 1.65
C GLU A 353 -21.93 8.08 1.51
N VAL A 354 -20.98 8.31 2.44
CA VAL A 354 -19.65 7.70 2.39
C VAL A 354 -19.74 6.19 2.62
N GLY A 355 -20.60 5.77 3.55
CA GLY A 355 -20.77 4.36 3.95
C GLY A 355 -21.25 3.46 2.81
N ILE A 356 -22.11 3.96 1.90
CA ILE A 356 -22.55 3.22 0.71
C ILE A 356 -21.35 2.92 -0.21
N GLY A 357 -20.52 3.93 -0.48
CA GLY A 357 -19.32 3.75 -1.29
C GLY A 357 -18.33 2.76 -0.65
N ILE A 358 -18.09 2.90 0.65
CA ILE A 358 -17.20 1.98 1.41
C ILE A 358 -17.76 0.56 1.41
N LEU A 359 -19.07 0.37 1.57
CA LEU A 359 -19.69 -0.96 1.55
C LEU A 359 -19.56 -1.64 0.18
N ALA A 360 -19.75 -0.90 -0.91
CA ALA A 360 -19.56 -1.42 -2.26
C ALA A 360 -18.09 -1.86 -2.47
N ILE A 361 -17.12 -1.05 -2.05
CA ILE A 361 -15.70 -1.38 -2.08
C ILE A 361 -15.41 -2.63 -1.23
N ALA A 362 -15.98 -2.70 -0.03
CA ALA A 362 -15.81 -3.80 0.92
C ALA A 362 -16.26 -5.15 0.34
N VAL A 363 -17.47 -5.18 -0.21
CA VAL A 363 -18.04 -6.36 -0.88
C VAL A 363 -17.17 -6.77 -2.08
N GLY A 364 -16.83 -5.80 -2.94
CA GLY A 364 -16.02 -6.06 -4.11
C GLY A 364 -14.64 -6.62 -3.78
N THR A 365 -13.99 -6.09 -2.74
CA THR A 365 -12.68 -6.57 -2.26
C THR A 365 -12.76 -8.00 -1.74
N GLY A 366 -13.78 -8.31 -0.94
CA GLY A 366 -14.04 -9.68 -0.46
C GLY A 366 -14.27 -10.67 -1.58
N LEU A 367 -14.88 -10.23 -2.68
CA LEU A 367 -15.14 -11.10 -3.85
C LEU A 367 -13.88 -11.38 -4.69
N VAL A 368 -12.98 -10.38 -4.89
CA VAL A 368 -11.91 -10.50 -5.90
C VAL A 368 -10.56 -10.94 -5.35
N VAL A 369 -10.19 -10.55 -4.13
CA VAL A 369 -8.81 -10.72 -3.62
C VAL A 369 -8.43 -12.20 -3.54
N THR A 370 -9.30 -13.03 -2.96
CA THR A 370 -9.02 -14.48 -2.79
C THR A 370 -8.86 -15.22 -4.13
N PRO A 371 -9.80 -15.12 -5.09
CA PRO A 371 -9.65 -15.83 -6.37
C PRO A 371 -8.49 -15.28 -7.21
N LEU A 372 -8.25 -13.97 -7.23
CA LEU A 372 -7.15 -13.39 -7.98
C LEU A 372 -5.78 -13.92 -7.49
N THR A 373 -5.57 -13.88 -6.16
CA THR A 373 -4.33 -14.38 -5.55
C THR A 373 -4.14 -15.87 -5.79
N ALA A 374 -5.20 -16.68 -5.62
CA ALA A 374 -5.16 -18.12 -5.86
C ALA A 374 -4.80 -18.46 -7.31
N LEU A 375 -5.39 -17.74 -8.27
CA LEU A 375 -5.10 -17.93 -9.70
C LEU A 375 -3.67 -17.48 -10.07
N ALA A 376 -3.19 -16.37 -9.52
CA ALA A 376 -1.83 -15.89 -9.75
C ALA A 376 -0.80 -16.93 -9.25
N VAL A 377 -1.00 -17.47 -8.04
CA VAL A 377 -0.12 -18.51 -7.48
C VAL A 377 -0.18 -19.80 -8.29
N ALA A 378 -1.37 -20.19 -8.75
CA ALA A 378 -1.55 -21.42 -9.53
C ALA A 378 -1.03 -21.33 -10.98
N ALA A 379 -0.89 -20.12 -11.53
CA ALA A 379 -0.56 -19.92 -12.94
C ALA A 379 0.83 -20.43 -13.35
N LEU A 380 1.79 -20.49 -12.42
CA LEU A 380 3.14 -21.01 -12.66
C LEU A 380 3.33 -22.46 -12.25
N GLY A 381 2.28 -23.13 -11.80
CA GLY A 381 2.29 -24.52 -11.37
C GLY A 381 2.76 -24.72 -9.93
N PRO A 382 2.54 -25.93 -9.34
CA PRO A 382 2.78 -26.20 -7.92
C PRO A 382 4.23 -26.00 -7.46
N GLN A 383 5.19 -26.27 -8.36
CA GLN A 383 6.62 -26.19 -8.05
C GLN A 383 7.11 -24.74 -7.92
N ASN A 384 6.41 -23.78 -8.54
CA ASN A 384 6.76 -22.35 -8.55
C ASN A 384 5.77 -21.48 -7.76
N SER A 385 4.90 -22.08 -6.95
CA SER A 385 3.83 -21.36 -6.23
C SER A 385 4.36 -20.27 -5.27
N GLY A 386 5.48 -20.54 -4.60
CA GLY A 386 6.14 -19.55 -3.73
C GLY A 386 6.65 -18.34 -4.51
N LEU A 387 7.31 -18.59 -5.66
CA LEU A 387 7.80 -17.53 -6.54
C LEU A 387 6.63 -16.73 -7.15
N ALA A 388 5.58 -17.41 -7.63
CA ALA A 388 4.38 -16.76 -8.15
C ALA A 388 3.71 -15.85 -7.10
N SER A 389 3.61 -16.30 -5.86
CA SER A 389 3.10 -15.52 -4.73
C SER A 389 3.98 -14.31 -4.45
N GLY A 390 5.31 -14.49 -4.42
CA GLY A 390 6.27 -13.39 -4.21
C GLY A 390 6.16 -12.32 -5.28
N ILE A 391 6.14 -12.71 -6.56
CA ILE A 391 5.98 -11.78 -7.69
C ILE A 391 4.63 -11.05 -7.60
N ASN A 392 3.53 -11.77 -7.37
CA ASN A 392 2.20 -11.17 -7.28
C ASN A 392 2.10 -10.15 -6.13
N ASN A 393 2.66 -10.47 -4.96
CA ASN A 393 2.71 -9.54 -3.83
C ASN A 393 3.57 -8.30 -4.14
N SER A 394 4.73 -8.48 -4.78
CA SER A 394 5.58 -7.35 -5.18
C SER A 394 4.87 -6.45 -6.20
N ILE A 395 4.19 -7.03 -7.21
CA ILE A 395 3.42 -6.28 -8.20
C ILE A 395 2.28 -5.49 -7.54
N SER A 396 1.59 -6.06 -6.56
CA SER A 396 0.54 -5.33 -5.84
C SER A 396 1.08 -4.13 -5.08
N ARG A 397 2.29 -4.24 -4.49
CA ARG A 397 2.96 -3.14 -3.78
C ARG A 397 3.47 -2.07 -4.74
N VAL A 398 4.06 -2.48 -5.87
CA VAL A 398 4.47 -1.54 -6.93
C VAL A 398 3.26 -0.77 -7.47
N GLY A 399 2.13 -1.46 -7.70
CA GLY A 399 0.89 -0.83 -8.14
C GLY A 399 0.40 0.22 -7.15
N MET A 400 0.38 -0.10 -5.85
CA MET A 400 -0.01 0.82 -4.80
C MET A 400 0.94 2.03 -4.73
N LEU A 401 2.25 1.79 -4.70
CA LEU A 401 3.29 2.83 -4.62
C LEU A 401 3.15 3.85 -5.75
N ILE A 402 3.14 3.38 -7.01
CA ILE A 402 3.00 4.26 -8.17
C ILE A 402 1.60 4.91 -8.20
N GLY A 403 0.57 4.16 -7.83
CA GLY A 403 -0.80 4.65 -7.80
C GLY A 403 -0.96 5.84 -6.84
N ILE A 404 -0.43 5.75 -5.62
CA ILE A 404 -0.46 6.86 -4.64
C ILE A 404 0.27 8.07 -5.21
N ALA A 405 1.50 7.90 -5.72
CA ALA A 405 2.30 9.00 -6.25
C ALA A 405 1.61 9.73 -7.42
N VAL A 406 0.98 8.98 -8.34
CA VAL A 406 0.18 9.57 -9.43
C VAL A 406 -1.04 10.31 -8.88
N MET A 407 -1.73 9.74 -7.90
CA MET A 407 -2.92 10.35 -7.30
C MET A 407 -2.59 11.64 -6.53
N VAL A 408 -1.41 11.74 -5.90
CA VAL A 408 -0.93 13.00 -5.28
C VAL A 408 -0.79 14.09 -6.34
N VAL A 409 -0.23 13.78 -7.51
CA VAL A 409 -0.11 14.74 -8.62
C VAL A 409 -1.48 15.22 -9.08
N VAL A 410 -2.44 14.29 -9.25
CA VAL A 410 -3.82 14.62 -9.65
C VAL A 410 -4.50 15.49 -8.59
N LEU A 411 -4.43 15.09 -7.32
CA LEU A 411 -5.00 15.83 -6.20
C LEU A 411 -4.47 17.28 -6.17
N THR A 412 -3.16 17.44 -6.17
CA THR A 412 -2.51 18.77 -6.10
C THR A 412 -2.82 19.62 -7.33
N GLY A 413 -2.83 19.01 -8.52
CA GLY A 413 -3.14 19.68 -9.78
C GLY A 413 -4.58 20.23 -9.80
N VAL A 414 -5.56 19.41 -9.45
CA VAL A 414 -6.97 19.81 -9.39
C VAL A 414 -7.20 20.84 -8.30
N PHE A 415 -6.64 20.62 -7.11
CA PHE A 415 -6.73 21.58 -6.00
C PHE A 415 -6.20 22.94 -6.41
N ARG A 416 -5.02 22.99 -7.04
CA ARG A 416 -4.40 24.23 -7.52
C ARG A 416 -5.26 24.95 -8.56
N SER A 417 -5.75 24.24 -9.58
CA SER A 417 -6.57 24.84 -10.64
C SER A 417 -7.86 25.44 -10.08
N THR A 418 -8.59 24.69 -9.26
CA THR A 418 -9.84 25.15 -8.63
C THR A 418 -9.61 26.36 -7.74
N LEU A 419 -8.52 26.37 -6.96
CA LEU A 419 -8.21 27.50 -6.09
C LEU A 419 -7.84 28.75 -6.90
N ILE A 420 -7.08 28.63 -8.00
CA ILE A 420 -6.75 29.72 -8.91
C ILE A 420 -8.03 30.32 -9.51
N ASP A 421 -8.96 29.51 -9.99
CA ASP A 421 -10.21 29.96 -10.58
C ASP A 421 -11.07 30.72 -9.57
N THR A 422 -11.11 30.25 -8.31
CA THR A 422 -11.83 30.94 -7.23
C THR A 422 -11.17 32.27 -6.85
N MET A 423 -9.82 32.30 -6.77
CA MET A 423 -9.09 33.54 -6.49
C MET A 423 -9.19 34.58 -7.62
N ALA A 424 -9.37 34.15 -8.86
CA ALA A 424 -9.58 35.03 -9.99
C ALA A 424 -10.89 35.82 -9.86
N MET A 425 -11.92 35.21 -9.24
CA MET A 425 -13.22 35.85 -8.99
C MET A 425 -13.29 36.70 -7.73
N SER A 426 -12.27 36.62 -6.84
CA SER A 426 -12.31 37.21 -5.49
C SER A 426 -11.52 38.51 -5.32
N GLU A 427 -11.03 39.15 -6.40
CA GLU A 427 -10.27 40.43 -6.39
C GLU A 427 -9.20 40.52 -5.28
N LEU A 428 -8.40 39.47 -5.12
CA LEU A 428 -7.34 39.42 -4.11
C LEU A 428 -6.13 40.28 -4.51
N PRO A 429 -5.45 40.95 -3.54
CA PRO A 429 -4.17 41.60 -3.77
C PRO A 429 -3.15 40.66 -4.39
N ALA A 430 -2.31 41.17 -5.30
CA ALA A 430 -1.33 40.34 -6.01
C ALA A 430 -0.35 39.64 -5.06
N ALA A 431 0.07 40.27 -3.99
CA ALA A 431 0.95 39.71 -2.97
C ALA A 431 0.30 38.53 -2.23
N SER A 432 -0.95 38.69 -1.77
CA SER A 432 -1.70 37.62 -1.08
C SER A 432 -1.94 36.45 -2.00
N ARG A 433 -2.27 36.69 -3.29
CA ARG A 433 -2.43 35.66 -4.31
C ARG A 433 -1.13 34.85 -4.51
N GLN A 434 0.00 35.55 -4.60
CA GLN A 434 1.30 34.89 -4.77
C GLN A 434 1.66 34.04 -3.53
N ALA A 435 1.47 34.57 -2.32
CA ALA A 435 1.72 33.83 -1.08
C ALA A 435 0.85 32.58 -0.95
N ILE A 436 -0.41 32.59 -1.40
CA ILE A 436 -1.30 31.44 -1.45
C ILE A 436 -0.78 30.40 -2.45
N LEU A 437 -0.38 30.84 -3.66
CA LEU A 437 0.11 29.91 -4.71
C LEU A 437 1.43 29.24 -4.35
N GLU A 438 2.31 29.92 -3.62
CA GLU A 438 3.57 29.35 -3.12
C GLU A 438 3.33 28.23 -2.10
N ASN A 439 2.24 28.30 -1.33
CA ASN A 439 1.89 27.34 -0.29
C ASN A 439 0.79 26.34 -0.70
N VAL A 440 0.35 26.34 -1.95
CA VAL A 440 -0.76 25.52 -2.43
C VAL A 440 -0.55 24.01 -2.24
N ALA A 441 0.71 23.57 -2.15
CA ALA A 441 1.08 22.18 -1.88
C ALA A 441 0.69 21.67 -0.48
N GLN A 442 0.33 22.59 0.46
CA GLN A 442 -0.22 22.23 1.77
C GLN A 442 -1.66 21.70 1.68
N LEU A 443 -2.32 21.86 0.53
CA LEU A 443 -3.70 21.40 0.28
C LEU A 443 -4.69 21.93 1.34
N ALA A 444 -5.41 21.06 2.00
CA ALA A 444 -6.39 21.41 3.03
C ALA A 444 -5.78 22.12 4.27
N GLU A 445 -4.46 21.98 4.50
CA GLU A 445 -3.74 22.66 5.57
C GLU A 445 -3.19 24.05 5.18
N LEU A 446 -3.54 24.54 3.98
CA LEU A 446 -3.15 25.85 3.47
C LEU A 446 -3.58 26.96 4.43
N LYS A 447 -2.60 27.74 4.90
CA LYS A 447 -2.81 28.89 5.79
C LYS A 447 -2.98 30.16 4.98
N TRP A 448 -3.84 31.04 5.47
CA TRP A 448 -4.12 32.32 4.82
C TRP A 448 -3.14 33.39 5.25
N PRO A 449 -2.74 34.32 4.35
CA PRO A 449 -2.00 35.52 4.71
C PRO A 449 -2.74 36.36 5.77
N GLN A 450 -1.97 36.98 6.67
CA GLN A 450 -2.53 37.75 7.81
C GLN A 450 -3.18 39.07 7.39
N ASP A 451 -2.93 39.54 6.18
CA ASP A 451 -3.43 40.79 5.61
C ASP A 451 -4.85 40.67 5.03
N LEU A 452 -5.45 39.49 5.07
CA LEU A 452 -6.80 39.28 4.57
C LEU A 452 -7.85 39.56 5.65
N ASP A 453 -8.96 40.22 5.24
CA ASP A 453 -10.11 40.40 6.09
C ASP A 453 -10.86 39.10 6.40
N SER A 454 -11.69 39.07 7.46
CA SER A 454 -12.42 37.93 7.93
C SER A 454 -13.36 37.34 6.88
N ASP A 455 -13.99 38.18 6.06
CA ASP A 455 -14.96 37.76 5.06
C ASP A 455 -14.28 37.02 3.90
N ARG A 456 -13.12 37.53 3.47
CA ARG A 456 -12.25 36.86 2.47
C ARG A 456 -11.68 35.56 2.97
N VAL A 457 -11.24 35.53 4.23
CA VAL A 457 -10.75 34.27 4.86
C VAL A 457 -11.87 33.25 4.92
N ALA A 458 -13.11 33.61 5.26
CA ALA A 458 -14.24 32.74 5.28
C ALA A 458 -14.53 32.17 3.87
N LEU A 459 -14.58 33.04 2.85
CA LEU A 459 -14.81 32.63 1.45
C LEU A 459 -13.72 31.66 0.95
N LEU A 460 -12.45 32.00 1.19
CA LEU A 460 -11.31 31.19 0.78
C LEU A 460 -11.26 29.85 1.53
N SER A 461 -11.71 29.82 2.77
CA SER A 461 -11.78 28.56 3.55
C SER A 461 -12.81 27.60 2.99
N VAL A 462 -13.97 28.08 2.56
CA VAL A 462 -14.96 27.28 1.84
C VAL A 462 -14.40 26.81 0.49
N ALA A 463 -13.78 27.72 -0.27
CA ALA A 463 -13.16 27.40 -1.55
C ALA A 463 -12.06 26.34 -1.42
N ARG A 464 -11.23 26.42 -0.37
CA ARG A 464 -10.21 25.41 -0.05
C ARG A 464 -10.83 24.02 0.15
N THR A 465 -11.88 23.94 0.96
CA THR A 465 -12.58 22.65 1.21
C THR A 465 -13.17 22.08 -0.07
N VAL A 466 -13.84 22.92 -0.86
CA VAL A 466 -14.43 22.49 -2.16
C VAL A 466 -13.33 22.03 -3.12
N ALA A 467 -12.23 22.79 -3.25
CA ALA A 467 -11.11 22.42 -4.12
C ALA A 467 -10.46 21.09 -3.69
N PHE A 468 -10.32 20.87 -2.37
CA PHE A 468 -9.80 19.64 -1.82
C PHE A 468 -10.71 18.44 -2.13
N LEU A 469 -12.01 18.56 -1.89
CA LEU A 469 -12.98 17.51 -2.18
C LEU A 469 -13.09 17.21 -3.68
N GLN A 470 -13.01 18.22 -4.54
CA GLN A 470 -12.93 18.01 -5.99
C GLN A 470 -11.67 17.23 -6.39
N GLY A 471 -10.52 17.57 -5.79
CA GLY A 471 -9.27 16.84 -5.99
C GLY A 471 -9.39 15.38 -5.55
N ILE A 472 -9.94 15.13 -4.37
CA ILE A 472 -10.23 13.76 -3.89
C ILE A 472 -11.23 13.04 -4.82
N GLY A 473 -12.26 13.73 -5.30
CA GLY A 473 -13.21 13.18 -6.26
C GLY A 473 -12.53 12.68 -7.54
N GLN A 474 -11.59 13.45 -8.10
CA GLN A 474 -10.81 13.04 -9.27
C GLN A 474 -9.87 11.87 -8.98
N VAL A 475 -9.25 11.83 -7.80
CA VAL A 475 -8.46 10.69 -7.33
C VAL A 475 -9.33 9.42 -7.27
N MET A 476 -10.53 9.49 -6.70
CA MET A 476 -11.46 8.36 -6.63
C MET A 476 -11.91 7.90 -8.02
N LEU A 477 -12.13 8.84 -8.93
CA LEU A 477 -12.52 8.53 -10.32
C LEU A 477 -11.38 7.84 -11.08
N LEU A 478 -10.14 8.32 -10.92
CA LEU A 478 -8.96 7.67 -11.49
C LEU A 478 -8.79 6.26 -10.94
N ALA A 479 -8.93 6.09 -9.62
CA ALA A 479 -8.89 4.79 -8.96
C ALA A 479 -9.97 3.83 -9.51
N ALA A 480 -11.20 4.32 -9.68
CA ALA A 480 -12.31 3.56 -10.28
C ALA A 480 -11.97 3.12 -11.71
N THR A 481 -11.40 4.01 -12.51
CA THR A 481 -11.00 3.74 -13.90
C THR A 481 -9.91 2.65 -13.96
N MET A 482 -8.88 2.73 -13.12
CA MET A 482 -7.83 1.71 -13.05
C MET A 482 -8.42 0.34 -12.69
N VAL A 483 -9.29 0.28 -11.68
CA VAL A 483 -9.97 -0.95 -11.26
C VAL A 483 -10.86 -1.49 -12.39
N MET A 484 -11.61 -0.62 -13.08
CA MET A 484 -12.45 -1.01 -14.20
C MET A 484 -11.61 -1.60 -15.35
N CYS A 485 -10.47 -0.99 -15.68
CA CYS A 485 -9.54 -1.49 -16.70
C CYS A 485 -9.05 -2.91 -16.39
N SER A 486 -8.93 -3.28 -15.11
CA SER A 486 -8.54 -4.64 -14.74
C SER A 486 -9.53 -5.71 -15.22
N VAL A 487 -10.81 -5.38 -15.37
CA VAL A 487 -11.86 -6.30 -15.84
C VAL A 487 -11.61 -6.78 -17.28
N PHE A 488 -11.06 -5.92 -18.13
CA PHE A 488 -10.77 -6.27 -19.51
C PHE A 488 -9.72 -7.40 -19.64
N LEU A 489 -8.96 -7.66 -18.61
CA LEU A 489 -7.93 -8.73 -18.59
C LEU A 489 -8.49 -10.10 -18.19
N VAL A 490 -9.74 -10.16 -17.70
CA VAL A 490 -10.36 -11.41 -17.22
C VAL A 490 -10.40 -12.54 -18.26
N PRO A 491 -10.65 -12.29 -19.57
CA PRO A 491 -10.62 -13.36 -20.57
C PRO A 491 -9.29 -14.11 -20.59
N TRP A 492 -8.17 -13.38 -20.56
CA TRP A 492 -6.81 -13.99 -20.56
C TRP A 492 -6.42 -14.56 -19.21
N ALA A 493 -6.81 -13.90 -18.12
CA ALA A 493 -6.55 -14.33 -16.74
C ALA A 493 -7.23 -15.68 -16.41
N SER A 494 -8.38 -15.98 -17.03
CA SER A 494 -9.22 -17.13 -16.75
C SER A 494 -9.08 -18.29 -17.73
N LEU A 495 -8.13 -18.24 -18.68
CA LEU A 495 -7.82 -19.36 -19.59
C LEU A 495 -7.50 -20.64 -18.80
N ARG A 496 -8.01 -21.79 -19.24
CA ARG A 496 -7.71 -23.07 -18.61
C ARG A 496 -6.27 -23.48 -18.97
N ALA A 497 -5.56 -24.11 -18.02
CA ALA A 497 -4.16 -24.53 -18.16
C ALA A 497 -3.89 -25.50 -19.34
N ARG A 498 -4.92 -26.05 -19.99
CA ARG A 498 -4.78 -26.98 -21.13
C ARG A 498 -4.36 -26.33 -22.44
N GLU A 499 -4.65 -25.03 -22.63
CA GLU A 499 -4.33 -24.34 -23.90
C GLU A 499 -2.89 -23.79 -23.96
N ASP A 500 -2.25 -23.61 -22.82
CA ASP A 500 -0.87 -23.09 -22.72
C ASP A 500 0.21 -24.17 -22.95
N GLN A 501 -0.18 -25.47 -23.00
CA GLN A 501 0.73 -26.60 -23.29
C GLN A 501 0.78 -26.96 -24.79
N SER A 502 -0.08 -26.36 -25.61
CA SER A 502 -0.18 -26.63 -27.05
C SER A 502 0.40 -25.52 -27.94
N ARG A 503 0.99 -24.51 -27.35
CA ARG A 503 1.77 -23.47 -28.02
C ARG A 503 3.20 -23.38 -27.43
#